data_76a76893b0903559173bba8eaca428c5
#
_entry.id   76a76893b0903559173bba8eaca428c5
#
_cell.length_a   1.000
_cell.length_b   1.000
_cell.length_c   1.000
_cell.angle_alpha   90.00
_cell.angle_beta   90.00
_cell.angle_gamma   90.00
#
_symmetry.space_group_name_H-M   'P 1'
#
loop_
_entity.id
_entity.type
_entity.pdbx_description
1 polymer ?
#
loop_
_entity_poly.entity_id
_entity_poly.type
_entity_poly.pdbx_seq_one_letter_code
_entity_poly.pdbx_strand_id
1 'polypeptide(L)'
;MTETIRVLLADDQRVVREGLATLLGLLDGVEVVGTAADGDDAVGLAAEVRPDVVLMDLRMPGCDGVEATRRLRAEDPNVKVLMLTTYADDRSVIDALRAGARGYLTKDAGADEIREALRQVTSGHAAIDPAVQHHLLDAIADDRTSEGAPRPPLPDGLTAREVEVLGLIAQGLSNTEIATRLVVSETTVKSHINHLFAKTGVRDRAQAVTYAFRHGLA
;
A
#
# COMPACT_ATOMS: atom_id res chain seq x y z
N MET A 1 2.06 34.40 -4.44
CA MET A 1 0.80 33.71 -4.77
C MET A 1 1.13 32.22 -4.65
N THR A 2 0.53 31.51 -3.71
CA THR A 2 0.69 30.07 -3.60
C THR A 2 -0.02 29.43 -4.80
N GLU A 3 0.72 28.70 -5.62
CA GLU A 3 0.18 27.96 -6.76
C GLU A 3 -0.81 26.92 -6.24
N THR A 4 -2.01 26.85 -6.81
CA THR A 4 -3.05 25.89 -6.40
C THR A 4 -2.67 24.50 -6.91
N ILE A 5 -2.62 23.52 -6.02
CA ILE A 5 -2.30 22.13 -6.35
C ILE A 5 -3.55 21.46 -6.93
N ARG A 6 -3.46 20.99 -8.16
CA ARG A 6 -4.53 20.29 -8.87
C ARG A 6 -4.47 18.80 -8.56
N VAL A 7 -5.50 18.28 -7.89
CA VAL A 7 -5.56 16.90 -7.39
C VAL A 7 -6.61 16.11 -8.14
N LEU A 8 -6.22 14.95 -8.70
CA LEU A 8 -7.12 13.92 -9.15
C LEU A 8 -7.24 12.87 -8.02
N LEU A 9 -8.45 12.51 -7.63
CA LEU A 9 -8.71 11.52 -6.59
C LEU A 9 -9.21 10.21 -7.20
N ALA A 10 -8.57 9.08 -6.89
CA ALA A 10 -8.98 7.74 -7.31
C ALA A 10 -9.20 6.82 -6.12
N ASP A 11 -10.43 6.31 -5.97
CA ASP A 11 -10.84 5.40 -4.90
C ASP A 11 -12.08 4.64 -5.35
N ASP A 12 -12.15 3.31 -5.17
CA ASP A 12 -13.29 2.51 -5.59
C ASP A 12 -14.52 2.70 -4.69
N GLN A 13 -14.32 3.11 -3.44
CA GLN A 13 -15.37 3.31 -2.47
C GLN A 13 -16.00 4.70 -2.62
N ARG A 14 -17.19 4.76 -3.19
CA ARG A 14 -17.90 6.01 -3.47
C ARG A 14 -17.98 6.96 -2.27
N VAL A 15 -18.31 6.43 -1.08
CA VAL A 15 -18.47 7.26 0.14
C VAL A 15 -17.13 7.86 0.57
N VAL A 16 -16.04 7.11 0.47
CA VAL A 16 -14.69 7.59 0.77
C VAL A 16 -14.28 8.65 -0.25
N ARG A 17 -14.48 8.39 -1.53
CA ARG A 17 -14.16 9.30 -2.63
C ARG A 17 -14.88 10.63 -2.50
N GLU A 18 -16.22 10.62 -2.26
CA GLU A 18 -17.02 11.84 -2.07
C GLU A 18 -16.60 12.59 -0.79
N GLY A 19 -16.31 11.89 0.30
CA GLY A 19 -15.83 12.46 1.55
C GLY A 19 -14.47 13.14 1.40
N LEU A 20 -13.51 12.46 0.78
CA LEU A 20 -12.16 13.01 0.51
C LEU A 20 -12.23 14.20 -0.46
N ALA A 21 -13.04 14.13 -1.52
CA ALA A 21 -13.20 15.25 -2.44
C ALA A 21 -13.75 16.51 -1.73
N THR A 22 -14.71 16.31 -0.82
CA THR A 22 -15.24 17.41 0.01
C THR A 22 -14.18 17.97 0.94
N LEU A 23 -13.44 17.09 1.64
CA LEU A 23 -12.37 17.50 2.56
C LEU A 23 -11.25 18.25 1.85
N LEU A 24 -10.79 17.76 0.71
CA LEU A 24 -9.75 18.39 -0.11
C LEU A 24 -10.22 19.75 -0.65
N GLY A 25 -11.49 19.87 -1.03
CA GLY A 25 -12.07 21.15 -1.50
C GLY A 25 -12.16 22.23 -0.43
N LEU A 26 -12.02 21.87 0.87
CA LEU A 26 -11.95 22.83 1.98
C LEU A 26 -10.52 23.29 2.29
N LEU A 27 -9.51 22.67 1.67
CA LEU A 27 -8.10 23.00 1.91
C LEU A 27 -7.66 24.18 1.04
N ASP A 28 -7.14 25.22 1.67
CA ASP A 28 -6.57 26.37 0.94
C ASP A 28 -5.41 25.93 0.04
N GLY A 29 -5.47 26.31 -1.23
CA GLY A 29 -4.46 26.01 -2.23
C GLY A 29 -4.52 24.58 -2.79
N VAL A 30 -5.65 23.89 -2.65
CA VAL A 30 -5.93 22.58 -3.25
C VAL A 30 -7.20 22.67 -4.10
N GLU A 31 -7.17 22.08 -5.29
CA GLU A 31 -8.31 21.98 -6.19
C GLU A 31 -8.48 20.52 -6.64
N VAL A 32 -9.65 19.93 -6.39
CA VAL A 32 -10.00 18.61 -6.91
C VAL A 32 -10.47 18.78 -8.35
N VAL A 33 -9.64 18.36 -9.31
CA VAL A 33 -9.90 18.53 -10.75
C VAL A 33 -10.63 17.35 -11.37
N GLY A 34 -10.77 16.25 -10.62
CA GLY A 34 -11.52 15.07 -11.06
C GLY A 34 -11.53 13.98 -10.00
N THR A 35 -12.44 13.01 -10.19
CA THR A 35 -12.52 11.82 -9.35
C THR A 35 -12.71 10.59 -10.23
N ALA A 36 -12.01 9.50 -9.94
CA ALA A 36 -12.05 8.23 -10.63
C ALA A 36 -12.49 7.10 -9.69
N ALA A 37 -13.16 6.09 -10.22
CA ALA A 37 -13.67 4.96 -9.44
C ALA A 37 -12.74 3.74 -9.49
N ASP A 38 -11.77 3.72 -10.40
CA ASP A 38 -10.77 2.68 -10.53
C ASP A 38 -9.50 3.22 -11.20
N GLY A 39 -8.49 2.34 -11.37
CA GLY A 39 -7.22 2.73 -11.96
C GLY A 39 -7.28 3.07 -13.44
N ASP A 40 -8.16 2.41 -14.21
CA ASP A 40 -8.32 2.68 -15.65
C ASP A 40 -8.94 4.08 -15.86
N ASP A 41 -10.00 4.40 -15.10
CA ASP A 41 -10.60 5.73 -15.07
C ASP A 41 -9.58 6.79 -14.64
N ALA A 42 -8.75 6.51 -13.63
CA ALA A 42 -7.74 7.44 -13.15
C ALA A 42 -6.69 7.77 -14.22
N VAL A 43 -6.21 6.78 -14.96
CA VAL A 43 -5.25 6.97 -16.06
C VAL A 43 -5.89 7.80 -17.18
N GLY A 44 -7.08 7.44 -17.63
CA GLY A 44 -7.77 8.16 -18.69
C GLY A 44 -8.05 9.63 -18.32
N LEU A 45 -8.59 9.86 -17.12
CA LEU A 45 -8.93 11.20 -16.65
C LEU A 45 -7.68 12.07 -16.41
N ALA A 46 -6.58 11.48 -15.94
CA ALA A 46 -5.32 12.22 -15.75
C ALA A 46 -4.79 12.84 -17.05
N ALA A 47 -4.93 12.15 -18.17
CA ALA A 47 -4.54 12.65 -19.49
C ALA A 47 -5.38 13.89 -19.91
N GLU A 48 -6.65 13.92 -19.52
CA GLU A 48 -7.57 15.02 -19.82
C GLU A 48 -7.37 16.24 -18.93
N VAL A 49 -7.34 15.99 -17.58
CA VAL A 49 -7.35 17.10 -16.60
C VAL A 49 -5.95 17.57 -16.21
N ARG A 50 -4.91 16.79 -16.51
CA ARG A 50 -3.49 17.09 -16.21
C ARG A 50 -3.29 17.54 -14.76
N PRO A 51 -3.50 16.65 -13.79
CA PRO A 51 -3.32 16.97 -12.37
C PRO A 51 -1.84 17.11 -12.02
N ASP A 52 -1.52 17.89 -10.98
CA ASP A 52 -0.19 17.93 -10.39
C ASP A 52 0.07 16.67 -9.56
N VAL A 53 -0.98 16.18 -8.87
CA VAL A 53 -0.93 15.00 -8.00
C VAL A 53 -2.16 14.14 -8.24
N VAL A 54 -1.95 12.84 -8.33
CA VAL A 54 -3.01 11.83 -8.22
C VAL A 54 -2.98 11.26 -6.81
N LEU A 55 -4.04 11.48 -6.04
CA LEU A 55 -4.26 10.82 -4.76
C LEU A 55 -4.96 9.48 -5.04
N MET A 56 -4.26 8.38 -4.86
CA MET A 56 -4.59 7.07 -5.40
C MET A 56 -4.83 6.04 -4.31
N ASP A 57 -6.00 5.42 -4.28
CA ASP A 57 -6.15 4.21 -3.45
C ASP A 57 -5.32 3.07 -4.05
N LEU A 58 -4.74 2.30 -3.15
CA LEU A 58 -3.91 1.16 -3.51
C LEU A 58 -4.74 0.01 -4.07
N ARG A 59 -5.90 -0.26 -3.46
CA ARG A 59 -6.71 -1.44 -3.75
C ARG A 59 -8.01 -1.07 -4.45
N MET A 60 -8.00 -1.17 -5.77
CA MET A 60 -9.17 -0.97 -6.61
C MET A 60 -9.40 -2.20 -7.49
N PRO A 61 -10.65 -2.54 -7.82
CA PRO A 61 -10.97 -3.65 -8.71
C PRO A 61 -10.47 -3.39 -10.14
N GLY A 62 -10.06 -4.44 -10.82
CA GLY A 62 -9.53 -4.33 -12.18
C GLY A 62 -8.09 -3.81 -12.21
N CYS A 63 -7.91 -2.54 -12.52
CA CYS A 63 -6.61 -1.86 -12.46
C CYS A 63 -6.38 -1.32 -11.05
N ASP A 64 -5.47 -1.93 -10.29
CA ASP A 64 -5.10 -1.48 -8.95
C ASP A 64 -4.22 -0.22 -8.98
N GLY A 65 -4.01 0.39 -7.80
CA GLY A 65 -3.26 1.64 -7.69
C GLY A 65 -1.78 1.49 -8.08
N VAL A 66 -1.18 0.32 -7.94
CA VAL A 66 0.22 0.07 -8.35
C VAL A 66 0.33 0.07 -9.87
N GLU A 67 -0.56 -0.67 -10.54
CA GLU A 67 -0.59 -0.71 -12.01
C GLU A 67 -0.98 0.64 -12.61
N ALA A 68 -2.00 1.30 -12.04
CA ALA A 68 -2.37 2.65 -12.45
C ALA A 68 -1.18 3.64 -12.32
N THR A 69 -0.42 3.58 -11.21
CA THR A 69 0.78 4.40 -11.01
C THR A 69 1.82 4.15 -12.09
N ARG A 70 2.07 2.89 -12.42
CA ARG A 70 3.04 2.51 -13.47
C ARG A 70 2.66 3.10 -14.83
N ARG A 71 1.37 3.02 -15.18
CA ARG A 71 0.82 3.57 -16.44
C ARG A 71 0.86 5.10 -16.46
N LEU A 72 0.41 5.77 -15.40
CA LEU A 72 0.48 7.22 -15.27
C LEU A 72 1.91 7.74 -15.45
N ARG A 73 2.88 7.09 -14.82
CA ARG A 73 4.29 7.47 -14.91
C ARG A 73 4.91 7.20 -16.28
N ALA A 74 4.40 6.21 -17.01
CA ALA A 74 4.82 5.93 -18.38
C ALA A 74 4.27 6.97 -19.36
N GLU A 75 3.05 7.48 -19.14
CA GLU A 75 2.40 8.49 -19.98
C GLU A 75 2.89 9.90 -19.67
N ASP A 76 2.97 10.28 -18.39
CA ASP A 76 3.53 11.55 -17.93
C ASP A 76 4.49 11.36 -16.76
N PRO A 77 5.82 11.42 -17.01
CA PRO A 77 6.81 11.35 -15.95
C PRO A 77 6.75 12.49 -14.92
N ASN A 78 6.02 13.58 -15.16
CA ASN A 78 5.90 14.70 -14.23
C ASN A 78 4.77 14.52 -13.24
N VAL A 79 3.74 13.73 -13.56
CA VAL A 79 2.62 13.48 -12.64
C VAL A 79 3.15 12.85 -11.34
N LYS A 80 2.71 13.34 -10.21
CA LYS A 80 3.05 12.80 -8.89
C LYS A 80 1.92 11.88 -8.44
N VAL A 81 2.26 10.74 -7.88
CA VAL A 81 1.27 9.85 -7.27
C VAL A 81 1.54 9.75 -5.79
N LEU A 82 0.51 10.06 -4.99
CA LEU A 82 0.47 9.92 -3.55
C LEU A 82 -0.53 8.81 -3.23
N MET A 83 -0.03 7.69 -2.69
CA MET A 83 -0.89 6.57 -2.30
C MET A 83 -1.66 6.88 -1.03
N LEU A 84 -2.92 6.49 -0.99
CA LEU A 84 -3.79 6.58 0.17
C LEU A 84 -4.43 5.21 0.41
N THR A 85 -4.20 4.59 1.57
CA THR A 85 -4.69 3.24 1.87
C THR A 85 -5.13 3.07 3.31
N THR A 86 -6.03 2.11 3.54
CA THR A 86 -6.40 1.68 4.90
C THR A 86 -5.40 0.70 5.49
N TYR A 87 -4.58 0.05 4.66
CA TYR A 87 -3.65 -1.00 5.10
C TYR A 87 -2.30 -0.81 4.40
N ALA A 88 -1.26 -0.62 5.23
CA ALA A 88 0.12 -0.65 4.78
C ALA A 88 0.66 -2.07 5.03
N ASP A 89 0.60 -2.96 4.04
CA ASP A 89 1.43 -4.16 4.06
C ASP A 89 2.77 -3.86 3.36
N ASP A 90 3.85 -4.42 3.88
CA ASP A 90 5.23 -4.13 3.48
C ASP A 90 5.44 -4.23 1.98
N ARG A 91 4.84 -5.23 1.35
CA ARG A 91 5.01 -5.50 -0.08
C ARG A 91 4.28 -4.50 -0.94
N SER A 92 3.07 -4.14 -0.58
CA SER A 92 2.27 -3.17 -1.34
C SER A 92 2.87 -1.77 -1.33
N VAL A 93 3.49 -1.37 -0.20
CA VAL A 93 4.22 -0.10 -0.10
C VAL A 93 5.41 -0.07 -1.06
N ILE A 94 6.22 -1.15 -1.08
CA ILE A 94 7.39 -1.24 -1.95
C ILE A 94 6.98 -1.27 -3.41
N ASP A 95 5.98 -2.06 -3.75
CA ASP A 95 5.51 -2.18 -5.13
C ASP A 95 4.98 -0.85 -5.65
N ALA A 96 4.29 -0.04 -4.81
CA ALA A 96 3.85 1.30 -5.14
C ALA A 96 5.02 2.26 -5.39
N LEU A 97 6.03 2.24 -4.52
CA LEU A 97 7.23 3.08 -4.68
C LEU A 97 8.06 2.67 -5.91
N ARG A 98 8.22 1.37 -6.16
CA ARG A 98 8.86 0.85 -7.37
C ARG A 98 8.10 1.23 -8.63
N ALA A 99 6.77 1.30 -8.58
CA ALA A 99 5.94 1.81 -9.66
C ALA A 99 6.11 3.31 -9.90
N GLY A 100 6.70 4.05 -8.95
CA GLY A 100 7.01 5.47 -9.06
C GLY A 100 6.14 6.38 -8.21
N ALA A 101 5.41 5.86 -7.23
CA ALA A 101 4.71 6.68 -6.23
C ALA A 101 5.73 7.56 -5.48
N ARG A 102 5.34 8.80 -5.18
CA ARG A 102 6.17 9.78 -4.49
C ARG A 102 5.81 9.94 -3.01
N GLY A 103 4.74 9.30 -2.59
CA GLY A 103 4.35 9.32 -1.20
C GLY A 103 3.34 8.23 -0.88
N TYR A 104 3.12 8.06 0.42
CA TYR A 104 2.24 7.05 0.96
C TYR A 104 1.65 7.54 2.28
N LEU A 105 0.32 7.60 2.36
CA LEU A 105 -0.44 7.95 3.55
C LEU A 105 -1.44 6.86 3.89
N THR A 106 -1.80 6.78 5.15
CA THR A 106 -2.96 6.00 5.59
C THR A 106 -4.25 6.79 5.37
N LYS A 107 -5.39 6.11 5.16
CA LYS A 107 -6.71 6.77 5.05
C LYS A 107 -7.18 7.39 6.38
N ASP A 108 -6.45 7.17 7.47
CA ASP A 108 -6.66 7.82 8.76
C ASP A 108 -5.97 9.20 8.84
N ALA A 109 -5.18 9.57 7.84
CA ALA A 109 -4.50 10.85 7.78
C ALA A 109 -5.49 12.01 7.81
N GLY A 110 -5.23 12.99 8.66
CA GLY A 110 -6.03 14.20 8.77
C GLY A 110 -5.84 15.16 7.59
N ALA A 111 -6.75 16.15 7.47
CA ALA A 111 -6.72 17.14 6.41
C ALA A 111 -5.38 17.88 6.28
N ASP A 112 -4.78 18.27 7.41
CA ASP A 112 -3.50 18.97 7.45
C ASP A 112 -2.34 18.08 7.01
N GLU A 113 -2.37 16.79 7.34
CA GLU A 113 -1.36 15.81 6.93
C GLU A 113 -1.43 15.55 5.42
N ILE A 114 -2.64 15.40 4.87
CA ILE A 114 -2.83 15.26 3.42
C ILE A 114 -2.34 16.52 2.69
N ARG A 115 -2.69 17.71 3.18
CA ARG A 115 -2.24 18.98 2.60
C ARG A 115 -0.73 19.10 2.59
N GLU A 116 -0.08 18.75 3.70
CA GLU A 116 1.39 18.80 3.81
C GLU A 116 2.05 17.80 2.85
N ALA A 117 1.52 16.57 2.79
CA ALA A 117 2.01 15.56 1.85
C ALA A 117 1.87 15.98 0.38
N LEU A 118 0.73 16.61 0.00
CA LEU A 118 0.54 17.16 -1.33
C LEU A 118 1.60 18.23 -1.67
N ARG A 119 1.90 19.13 -0.71
CA ARG A 119 2.95 20.13 -0.88
C ARG A 119 4.34 19.52 -1.04
N GLN A 120 4.66 18.51 -0.22
CA GLN A 120 5.94 17.81 -0.29
C GLN A 120 6.14 17.14 -1.64
N VAL A 121 5.16 16.38 -2.12
CA VAL A 121 5.29 15.68 -3.40
C VAL A 121 5.33 16.62 -4.59
N THR A 122 4.59 17.72 -4.57
CA THR A 122 4.65 18.75 -5.63
C THR A 122 5.99 19.48 -5.66
N SER A 123 6.61 19.70 -4.49
CA SER A 123 7.96 20.25 -4.36
C SER A 123 9.08 19.25 -4.69
N GLY A 124 8.75 18.01 -5.07
CA GLY A 124 9.72 16.98 -5.45
C GLY A 124 10.25 16.13 -4.29
N HIS A 125 9.74 16.34 -3.08
CA HIS A 125 10.09 15.53 -1.90
C HIS A 125 9.20 14.29 -1.81
N ALA A 126 9.66 13.28 -1.08
CA ALA A 126 8.83 12.14 -0.72
C ALA A 126 7.99 12.47 0.52
N ALA A 127 6.73 12.05 0.52
CA ALA A 127 5.84 12.15 1.67
C ALA A 127 5.46 10.75 2.13
N ILE A 128 6.05 10.28 3.23
CA ILE A 128 5.83 8.94 3.75
C ILE A 128 5.35 9.04 5.19
N ASP A 129 4.17 8.51 5.44
CA ASP A 129 3.60 8.41 6.78
C ASP A 129 4.56 7.65 7.71
N PRO A 130 4.82 8.14 8.93
CA PRO A 130 5.65 7.43 9.91
C PRO A 130 5.23 5.99 10.16
N ALA A 131 3.92 5.69 10.12
CA ALA A 131 3.41 4.33 10.25
C ALA A 131 3.87 3.40 9.11
N VAL A 132 4.17 3.97 7.95
CA VAL A 132 4.63 3.25 6.75
C VAL A 132 6.17 3.18 6.69
N GLN A 133 6.88 4.10 7.36
CA GLN A 133 8.35 4.14 7.33
C GLN A 133 8.99 2.85 7.89
N HIS A 134 8.41 2.26 8.93
CA HIS A 134 8.90 1.00 9.49
C HIS A 134 8.85 -0.13 8.45
N HIS A 135 7.75 -0.23 7.73
CA HIS A 135 7.57 -1.23 6.67
C HIS A 135 8.59 -1.07 5.53
N LEU A 136 8.97 0.17 5.22
CA LEU A 136 10.02 0.45 4.24
C LEU A 136 11.42 0.03 4.72
N LEU A 137 11.74 0.30 5.99
CA LEU A 137 13.04 -0.05 6.56
C LEU A 137 13.19 -1.58 6.66
N ASP A 138 12.15 -2.28 7.07
CA ASP A 138 12.13 -3.74 7.14
C ASP A 138 12.30 -4.36 5.77
N ALA A 139 11.62 -3.81 4.77
CA ALA A 139 11.72 -4.29 3.41
C ALA A 139 13.07 -4.01 2.73
N ILE A 140 13.69 -2.86 3.01
CA ILE A 140 15.05 -2.55 2.54
C ILE A 140 16.08 -3.46 3.25
N ALA A 141 15.85 -3.79 4.51
CA ALA A 141 16.68 -4.74 5.24
C ALA A 141 16.58 -6.15 4.63
N ASP A 142 15.37 -6.58 4.28
CA ASP A 142 15.13 -7.87 3.60
C ASP A 142 15.73 -7.91 2.18
N ASP A 143 15.67 -6.83 1.43
CA ASP A 143 16.27 -6.72 0.08
C ASP A 143 17.82 -6.77 0.15
N ARG A 144 18.42 -6.15 1.16
CA ARG A 144 19.89 -6.19 1.39
C ARG A 144 20.39 -7.57 1.84
N THR A 145 19.55 -8.36 2.49
CA THR A 145 19.87 -9.75 2.83
C THR A 145 19.68 -10.70 1.64
N SER A 146 19.04 -10.22 0.56
CA SER A 146 18.79 -11.00 -0.67
C SER A 146 19.90 -10.91 -1.71
N GLU A 147 20.87 -9.99 -1.59
CA GLU A 147 21.99 -9.88 -2.56
C GLU A 147 23.09 -10.95 -2.38
N GLY A 148 22.91 -11.94 -1.51
CA GLY A 148 23.97 -12.90 -1.13
C GLY A 148 23.73 -14.36 -1.44
N ALA A 149 22.64 -14.84 -2.05
CA ALA A 149 22.49 -16.18 -2.68
C ALA A 149 21.06 -16.34 -3.21
N PRO A 150 20.80 -17.04 -4.33
CA PRO A 150 19.44 -17.39 -4.73
C PRO A 150 18.83 -18.32 -3.67
N ARG A 151 17.98 -17.79 -2.79
CA ARG A 151 17.14 -18.62 -1.94
C ARG A 151 16.18 -19.40 -2.84
N PRO A 152 15.99 -20.69 -2.61
CA PRO A 152 14.98 -21.44 -3.32
C PRO A 152 13.62 -20.74 -3.15
N PRO A 153 12.77 -20.69 -4.18
CA PRO A 153 11.48 -20.05 -4.09
C PRO A 153 10.70 -20.64 -2.91
N LEU A 154 10.16 -19.75 -2.07
CA LEU A 154 9.33 -20.17 -0.94
C LEU A 154 8.09 -20.89 -1.47
N PRO A 155 7.59 -21.93 -0.77
CA PRO A 155 6.46 -22.71 -1.23
C PRO A 155 5.25 -21.82 -1.52
N ASP A 156 4.52 -22.12 -2.59
CA ASP A 156 3.26 -21.47 -2.99
C ASP A 156 3.32 -19.92 -3.08
N GLY A 157 4.50 -19.35 -3.34
CA GLY A 157 4.68 -17.91 -3.46
C GLY A 157 4.48 -17.14 -2.15
N LEU A 158 4.69 -17.80 -1.02
CA LEU A 158 4.67 -17.15 0.29
C LEU A 158 5.78 -16.10 0.38
N THR A 159 5.49 -15.00 1.06
CA THR A 159 6.49 -14.00 1.44
C THR A 159 7.24 -14.45 2.69
N ALA A 160 8.42 -13.87 2.96
CA ALA A 160 9.18 -14.13 4.19
C ALA A 160 8.33 -13.89 5.45
N ARG A 161 7.52 -12.81 5.46
CA ARG A 161 6.62 -12.48 6.57
C ARG A 161 5.49 -13.48 6.75
N GLU A 162 4.91 -13.98 5.67
CA GLU A 162 3.89 -15.04 5.73
C GLU A 162 4.48 -16.35 6.24
N VAL A 163 5.72 -16.68 5.88
CA VAL A 163 6.44 -17.83 6.42
C VAL A 163 6.73 -17.67 7.92
N GLU A 164 7.15 -16.49 8.34
CA GLU A 164 7.37 -16.18 9.75
C GLU A 164 6.07 -16.29 10.58
N VAL A 165 4.97 -15.68 10.10
CA VAL A 165 3.65 -15.82 10.72
C VAL A 165 3.21 -17.28 10.75
N LEU A 166 3.43 -18.04 9.67
CA LEU A 166 3.11 -19.47 9.59
C LEU A 166 3.91 -20.29 10.62
N GLY A 167 5.20 -20.00 10.79
CA GLY A 167 6.04 -20.63 11.80
C GLY A 167 5.54 -20.37 13.23
N LEU A 168 5.11 -19.14 13.52
CA LEU A 168 4.54 -18.77 14.82
C LEU A 168 3.17 -19.45 15.05
N ILE A 169 2.37 -19.60 14.00
CA ILE A 169 1.13 -20.39 14.04
C ILE A 169 1.44 -21.85 14.39
N ALA A 170 2.46 -22.42 13.78
CA ALA A 170 2.87 -23.80 14.03
C ALA A 170 3.41 -24.01 15.46
N GLN A 171 4.00 -22.97 16.07
CA GLN A 171 4.38 -22.96 17.47
C GLN A 171 3.19 -22.78 18.43
N GLY A 172 1.98 -22.62 17.93
CA GLY A 172 0.75 -22.53 18.72
C GLY A 172 0.40 -21.13 19.22
N LEU A 173 1.11 -20.07 18.81
CA LEU A 173 0.85 -18.70 19.29
C LEU A 173 -0.51 -18.19 18.77
N SER A 174 -1.28 -17.52 19.60
CA SER A 174 -2.49 -16.78 19.21
C SER A 174 -2.13 -15.55 18.36
N ASN A 175 -3.13 -14.95 17.70
CA ASN A 175 -2.91 -13.73 16.91
C ASN A 175 -2.38 -12.56 17.75
N THR A 176 -2.83 -12.44 19.01
CA THR A 176 -2.35 -11.43 19.96
C THR A 176 -0.88 -11.65 20.33
N GLU A 177 -0.47 -12.91 20.57
CA GLU A 177 0.92 -13.26 20.87
C GLU A 177 1.83 -13.04 19.64
N ILE A 178 1.34 -13.40 18.44
CA ILE A 178 2.04 -13.12 17.18
C ILE A 178 2.20 -11.62 16.99
N ALA A 179 1.13 -10.84 17.19
CA ALA A 179 1.17 -9.38 17.08
C ALA A 179 2.20 -8.76 18.02
N THR A 180 2.23 -9.22 19.27
CA THR A 180 3.20 -8.76 20.28
C THR A 180 4.63 -9.12 19.87
N ARG A 181 4.85 -10.36 19.42
CA ARG A 181 6.18 -10.86 19.05
C ARG A 181 6.74 -10.18 17.81
N LEU A 182 5.87 -9.86 16.85
CA LEU A 182 6.23 -9.21 15.59
C LEU A 182 6.15 -7.68 15.64
N VAL A 183 5.74 -7.12 16.79
CA VAL A 183 5.58 -5.66 17.03
C VAL A 183 4.63 -5.02 16.01
N VAL A 184 3.51 -5.68 15.74
CA VAL A 184 2.47 -5.23 14.80
C VAL A 184 1.07 -5.29 15.43
N SER A 185 0.05 -4.75 14.75
CA SER A 185 -1.33 -4.88 15.22
C SER A 185 -1.90 -6.29 14.97
N GLU A 186 -2.89 -6.71 15.77
CA GLU A 186 -3.62 -7.96 15.50
C GLU A 186 -4.30 -7.97 14.13
N THR A 187 -4.74 -6.80 13.66
CA THR A 187 -5.34 -6.63 12.33
C THR A 187 -4.32 -6.96 11.24
N THR A 188 -3.07 -6.52 11.40
CA THR A 188 -1.97 -6.85 10.49
C THR A 188 -1.70 -8.34 10.46
N VAL A 189 -1.67 -9.01 11.63
CA VAL A 189 -1.52 -10.47 11.71
C VAL A 189 -2.66 -11.18 10.99
N LYS A 190 -3.92 -10.75 11.20
CA LYS A 190 -5.09 -11.32 10.51
C LYS A 190 -4.98 -11.17 9.00
N SER A 191 -4.47 -10.04 8.51
CA SER A 191 -4.24 -9.81 7.08
C SER A 191 -3.22 -10.80 6.51
N HIS A 192 -2.07 -10.97 7.18
CA HIS A 192 -1.06 -11.96 6.77
C HIS A 192 -1.61 -13.38 6.75
N ILE A 193 -2.42 -13.76 7.75
CA ILE A 193 -3.08 -15.08 7.81
C ILE A 193 -4.04 -15.27 6.64
N ASN A 194 -4.83 -14.26 6.30
CA ASN A 194 -5.76 -14.35 5.16
C ASN A 194 -5.01 -14.51 3.83
N HIS A 195 -3.93 -13.78 3.61
CA HIS A 195 -3.10 -13.92 2.41
C HIS A 195 -2.40 -15.29 2.36
N LEU A 196 -1.84 -15.72 3.49
CA LEU A 196 -1.26 -17.06 3.65
C LEU A 196 -2.26 -18.15 3.25
N PHE A 197 -3.50 -18.09 3.78
CA PHE A 197 -4.55 -19.05 3.50
C PHE A 197 -4.94 -19.05 2.01
N ALA A 198 -5.06 -17.86 1.43
CA ALA A 198 -5.38 -17.72 0.01
C ALA A 198 -4.29 -18.32 -0.90
N LYS A 199 -3.00 -18.17 -0.56
CA LYS A 199 -1.87 -18.67 -1.34
C LYS A 199 -1.69 -20.20 -1.19
N THR A 200 -1.81 -20.71 0.03
CA THR A 200 -1.56 -22.12 0.35
C THR A 200 -2.78 -23.00 0.18
N GLY A 201 -3.98 -22.41 -0.01
CA GLY A 201 -5.24 -23.15 -0.11
C GLY A 201 -5.71 -23.76 1.20
N VAL A 202 -5.04 -23.48 2.33
CA VAL A 202 -5.49 -23.93 3.66
C VAL A 202 -6.73 -23.15 4.10
N ARG A 203 -7.65 -23.81 4.82
CA ARG A 203 -8.95 -23.27 5.17
C ARG A 203 -9.08 -22.87 6.63
N ASP A 204 -8.17 -23.37 7.46
CA ASP A 204 -8.18 -23.12 8.89
C ASP A 204 -6.78 -23.20 9.50
N ARG A 205 -6.67 -22.81 10.76
CA ARG A 205 -5.42 -22.75 11.50
C ARG A 205 -4.77 -24.14 11.68
N ALA A 206 -5.56 -25.20 11.84
CA ALA A 206 -5.04 -26.56 12.02
C ALA A 206 -4.40 -27.06 10.72
N GLN A 207 -5.00 -26.74 9.57
CA GLN A 207 -4.41 -27.02 8.26
C GLN A 207 -3.13 -26.21 8.02
N ALA A 208 -3.08 -24.96 8.49
CA ALA A 208 -1.87 -24.13 8.40
C ALA A 208 -0.70 -24.73 9.21
N VAL A 209 -0.97 -25.23 10.41
CA VAL A 209 0.03 -25.98 11.21
C VAL A 209 0.54 -27.21 10.43
N THR A 210 -0.37 -28.01 9.89
CA THR A 210 -0.02 -29.20 9.10
C THR A 210 0.81 -28.84 7.86
N TYR A 211 0.44 -27.73 7.20
CA TYR A 211 1.18 -27.20 6.05
C TYR A 211 2.61 -26.80 6.44
N ALA A 212 2.78 -26.06 7.55
CA ALA A 212 4.08 -25.63 8.05
C ALA A 212 5.03 -26.82 8.28
N PHE A 213 4.56 -27.85 9.00
CA PHE A 213 5.35 -29.04 9.24
C PHE A 213 5.70 -29.80 7.95
N ARG A 214 4.77 -29.90 7.01
CA ARG A 214 5.00 -30.60 5.73
C ARG A 214 6.09 -29.94 4.89
N HIS A 215 6.19 -28.61 4.96
CA HIS A 215 7.15 -27.81 4.18
C HIS A 215 8.41 -27.44 4.97
N GLY A 216 8.57 -27.92 6.20
CA GLY A 216 9.75 -27.67 7.03
C GLY A 216 9.87 -26.19 7.47
N LEU A 217 8.72 -25.52 7.67
CA LEU A 217 8.61 -24.11 8.05
C LEU A 217 8.25 -23.94 9.54
N ALA A 218 8.27 -25.03 10.33
CA ALA A 218 7.95 -25.03 11.75
C ALA A 218 9.18 -25.30 12.59
#